data_cf3f3125cb40939b4a475cca5d0ef93a
#
_entry.id   cf3f3125cb40939b4a475cca5d0ef93a
#
_cell.length_a   1.000
_cell.length_b   1.000
_cell.length_c   1.000
_cell.angle_alpha   90.00
_cell.angle_beta   90.00
_cell.angle_gamma   90.00
#
_symmetry.space_group_name_H-M   'P 1'
#
loop_
_entity.id
_entity.type
_entity.pdbx_description
1 polymer ?
#
loop_
_entity_poly.entity_id
_entity_poly.type
_entity_poly.pdbx_seq_one_letter_code
_entity_poly.pdbx_strand_id
1 'polypeptide(L)'
;MKIISNSALRAFAALHPQADEPLQGWRRVIEKNRFSHWAELKATFNAIDKVGELTVFDIGGNKYRLIAYIRFEKQIVYIKAVLTHRDYDKGAWKS
;
A
#
# COMPACT_ATOMS: atom_id res chain seq x y z
N MET A 1 6.92 0.41 10.88
CA MET A 1 5.80 1.38 10.87
C MET A 1 4.51 0.70 11.26
N LYS A 2 3.59 1.46 11.82
CA LYS A 2 2.26 0.96 12.17
C LYS A 2 1.30 1.15 11.01
N ILE A 3 0.46 0.15 10.75
CA ILE A 3 -0.54 0.21 9.67
C ILE A 3 -1.93 0.42 10.25
N ILE A 4 -2.65 1.38 9.71
CA ILE A 4 -4.06 1.62 10.02
C ILE A 4 -4.83 1.44 8.71
N SER A 5 -5.53 0.34 8.50
CA SER A 5 -5.46 -0.84 9.38
C SER A 5 -5.42 -2.09 8.53
N ASN A 6 -4.98 -3.19 9.14
CA ASN A 6 -4.96 -4.49 8.44
C ASN A 6 -6.35 -4.97 8.04
N SER A 7 -7.40 -4.44 8.66
CA SER A 7 -8.77 -4.82 8.27
C SER A 7 -9.07 -4.47 6.81
N ALA A 8 -8.51 -3.37 6.30
CA ALA A 8 -8.68 -3.00 4.89
C ALA A 8 -8.03 -4.04 3.97
N LEU A 9 -6.87 -4.56 4.35
CA LEU A 9 -6.17 -5.60 3.58
C LEU A 9 -6.98 -6.89 3.58
N ARG A 10 -7.51 -7.26 4.73
CA ARG A 10 -8.32 -8.47 4.89
C ARG A 10 -9.64 -8.40 4.13
N ALA A 11 -10.28 -7.24 4.16
CA ALA A 11 -11.52 -7.03 3.44
C ALA A 11 -11.33 -7.19 1.93
N PHE A 12 -10.24 -6.62 1.40
CA PHE A 12 -9.93 -6.76 -0.01
C PHE A 12 -9.60 -8.22 -0.36
N ALA A 13 -8.82 -8.89 0.47
CA ALA A 13 -8.42 -10.28 0.25
C ALA A 13 -9.62 -11.24 0.30
N ALA A 14 -10.66 -10.90 1.06
CA ALA A 14 -11.88 -11.70 1.09
C ALA A 14 -12.56 -11.73 -0.29
N LEU A 15 -12.47 -10.63 -1.04
CA LEU A 15 -13.03 -10.54 -2.39
C LEU A 15 -12.04 -11.00 -3.46
N HIS A 16 -10.74 -10.92 -3.15
CA HIS A 16 -9.65 -11.27 -4.06
C HIS A 16 -8.65 -12.15 -3.33
N PRO A 17 -8.93 -13.45 -3.17
CA PRO A 17 -8.08 -14.33 -2.35
C PRO A 17 -6.61 -14.38 -2.79
N GLN A 18 -6.34 -14.19 -4.08
CA GLN A 18 -4.97 -14.17 -4.58
C GLN A 18 -4.17 -12.97 -4.09
N ALA A 19 -4.84 -11.95 -3.57
CA ALA A 19 -4.17 -10.77 -3.05
C ALA A 19 -3.70 -10.95 -1.60
N ASP A 20 -4.21 -11.94 -0.88
CA ASP A 20 -3.94 -12.08 0.55
C ASP A 20 -2.44 -12.21 0.83
N GLU A 21 -1.77 -13.16 0.20
CA GLU A 21 -0.37 -13.41 0.47
C GLU A 21 0.53 -12.21 0.14
N PRO A 22 0.43 -11.59 -1.05
CA PRO A 22 1.24 -10.41 -1.33
C PRO A 22 0.91 -9.21 -0.44
N LEU A 23 -0.34 -9.04 -0.03
CA LEU A 23 -0.69 -7.96 0.90
C LEU A 23 -0.09 -8.20 2.29
N GLN A 24 -0.16 -9.43 2.79
CA GLN A 24 0.42 -9.75 4.08
C GLN A 24 1.96 -9.70 4.03
N GLY A 25 2.56 -10.03 2.89
CA GLY A 25 3.99 -9.84 2.67
C GLY A 25 4.39 -8.37 2.77
N TRP A 26 3.64 -7.50 2.11
CA TRP A 26 3.83 -6.05 2.20
C TRP A 26 3.70 -5.56 3.63
N ARG A 27 2.66 -6.03 4.33
CA ARG A 27 2.41 -5.68 5.71
C ARG A 27 3.61 -6.03 6.61
N ARG A 28 4.15 -7.25 6.44
CA ARG A 28 5.28 -7.70 7.26
C ARG A 28 6.51 -6.81 7.08
N VAL A 29 6.81 -6.41 5.85
CA VAL A 29 7.94 -5.53 5.56
C VAL A 29 7.73 -4.15 6.20
N ILE A 30 6.53 -3.59 6.06
CA ILE A 30 6.21 -2.29 6.64
C ILE A 30 6.32 -2.33 8.17
N GLU A 31 5.75 -3.35 8.80
CA GLU A 31 5.70 -3.42 10.27
C GLU A 31 7.06 -3.71 10.89
N LYS A 32 7.93 -4.42 10.20
CA LYS A 32 9.25 -4.79 10.72
C LYS A 32 10.31 -3.72 10.55
N ASN A 33 10.04 -2.70 9.76
CA ASN A 33 11.03 -1.69 9.41
C ASN A 33 10.61 -0.29 9.83
N ARG A 34 11.63 0.56 9.96
CA ARG A 34 11.43 1.99 10.14
C ARG A 34 11.89 2.69 8.87
N PHE A 35 11.04 3.56 8.33
CA PHE A 35 11.38 4.37 7.16
C PHE A 35 11.31 5.84 7.57
N SER A 36 12.41 6.56 7.42
CA SER A 36 12.48 7.97 7.83
C SER A 36 11.93 8.93 6.78
N HIS A 37 12.01 8.55 5.52
CA HIS A 37 11.54 9.38 4.41
C HIS A 37 11.27 8.53 3.18
N TRP A 38 10.68 9.17 2.17
CA TRP A 38 10.22 8.48 0.96
C TRP A 38 11.33 7.75 0.21
N ALA A 39 12.55 8.32 0.19
CA ALA A 39 13.66 7.68 -0.51
C ALA A 39 14.00 6.30 0.06
N GLU A 40 13.94 6.15 1.39
CA GLU A 40 14.16 4.85 2.02
C GLU A 40 13.07 3.85 1.66
N LEU A 41 11.83 4.32 1.60
CA LEU A 41 10.71 3.49 1.20
C LEU A 41 10.87 3.01 -0.24
N LYS A 42 11.27 3.93 -1.13
CA LYS A 42 11.51 3.63 -2.54
C LYS A 42 12.63 2.61 -2.74
N ALA A 43 13.65 2.67 -1.90
CA ALA A 43 14.76 1.71 -1.96
C ALA A 43 14.31 0.29 -1.62
N THR A 44 13.31 0.15 -0.76
CA THR A 44 12.78 -1.15 -0.35
C THR A 44 11.70 -1.64 -1.32
N PHE A 45 10.82 -0.75 -1.76
CA PHE A 45 9.70 -1.06 -2.66
C PHE A 45 9.93 -0.33 -3.98
N ASN A 46 10.62 -0.97 -4.93
CA ASN A 46 10.98 -0.34 -6.20
C ASN A 46 9.78 0.16 -6.99
N ALA A 47 8.68 -0.59 -6.94
CA ALA A 47 7.48 -0.27 -7.71
C ALA A 47 6.49 0.54 -6.86
N ILE A 48 6.88 1.76 -6.52
CA ILE A 48 5.98 2.72 -5.86
C ILE A 48 5.99 4.04 -6.62
N ASP A 49 4.85 4.73 -6.53
CA ASP A 49 4.69 6.04 -7.13
C ASP A 49 4.12 7.01 -6.11
N LYS A 50 4.42 8.28 -6.29
CA LYS A 50 3.86 9.33 -5.47
C LYS A 50 2.84 10.12 -6.29
N VAL A 51 1.61 10.20 -5.79
CA VAL A 51 0.52 10.93 -6.44
C VAL A 51 -0.01 11.93 -5.42
N GLY A 52 0.40 13.20 -5.58
CA GLY A 52 0.13 14.21 -4.57
C GLY A 52 0.76 13.80 -3.24
N GLU A 53 -0.04 13.71 -2.20
CA GLU A 53 0.43 13.27 -0.88
C GLU A 53 0.30 11.77 -0.65
N LEU A 54 -0.22 11.04 -1.65
CA LEU A 54 -0.45 9.60 -1.53
C LEU A 54 0.70 8.82 -2.12
N THR A 55 0.93 7.64 -1.55
CA THR A 55 1.89 6.68 -2.06
C THR A 55 1.13 5.49 -2.60
N VAL A 56 1.46 5.07 -3.82
CA VAL A 56 0.83 3.93 -4.48
C VAL A 56 1.84 2.80 -4.58
N PHE A 57 1.51 1.66 -3.98
CA PHE A 57 2.36 0.47 -4.03
C PHE A 57 1.80 -0.52 -5.03
N ASP A 58 2.66 -1.07 -5.88
CA ASP A 58 2.31 -2.21 -6.73
C ASP A 58 2.36 -3.47 -5.89
N ILE A 59 1.28 -4.22 -5.88
CA ILE A 59 1.16 -5.44 -5.09
C ILE A 59 0.90 -6.62 -6.03
N GLY A 60 1.54 -7.75 -5.74
CA GLY A 60 1.29 -8.98 -6.49
C GLY A 60 1.73 -8.91 -7.94
N GLY A 61 2.90 -8.33 -8.21
CA GLY A 61 3.43 -8.27 -9.56
C GLY A 61 2.55 -7.47 -10.52
N ASN A 62 2.10 -6.29 -10.09
CA ASN A 62 1.32 -5.37 -10.92
C ASN A 62 -0.19 -5.69 -11.00
N LYS A 63 -0.67 -6.68 -10.23
CA LYS A 63 -2.09 -7.04 -10.25
C LYS A 63 -2.95 -6.09 -9.43
N TYR A 64 -2.40 -5.57 -8.35
CA TYR A 64 -3.15 -4.76 -7.39
C TYR A 64 -2.40 -3.48 -7.07
N ARG A 65 -3.15 -2.49 -6.56
CA ARG A 65 -2.59 -1.21 -6.11
C ARG A 65 -3.06 -0.95 -4.69
N LEU A 66 -2.10 -0.62 -3.82
CA LEU A 66 -2.40 -0.21 -2.46
C LEU A 66 -2.07 1.27 -2.34
N ILE A 67 -3.07 2.06 -1.96
CA ILE A 67 -2.94 3.51 -1.87
C ILE A 67 -2.92 3.88 -0.40
N ALA A 68 -1.89 4.61 0.01
CA ALA A 68 -1.68 4.95 1.41
C ALA A 68 -1.26 6.40 1.59
N TYR A 69 -1.61 6.95 2.75
CA TYR A 69 -1.08 8.20 3.24
C TYR A 69 -0.09 7.88 4.35
N ILE A 70 1.16 8.33 4.22
CA ILE A 70 2.23 7.96 5.14
C ILE A 70 2.67 9.18 5.96
N ARG A 71 2.64 9.02 7.28
CA ARG A 71 3.17 10.01 8.22
C ARG A 71 4.51 9.48 8.73
N PHE A 72 5.60 9.89 8.08
CA PHE A 72 6.94 9.40 8.43
C PHE A 72 7.33 9.81 9.85
N GLU A 73 7.01 11.03 10.26
CA GLU A 73 7.36 11.53 11.59
C GLU A 73 6.68 10.72 12.70
N LYS A 74 5.53 10.12 12.42
CA LYS A 74 4.79 9.30 13.39
C LYS A 74 4.94 7.81 13.14
N GLN A 75 5.57 7.43 12.04
CA GLN A 75 5.73 6.03 11.62
C GLN A 75 4.39 5.33 11.48
N ILE A 76 3.43 5.99 10.80
CA ILE A 76 2.09 5.47 10.56
C ILE A 76 1.78 5.47 9.08
N VAL A 77 1.21 4.35 8.61
CA VAL A 77 0.72 4.19 7.24
C VAL A 77 -0.80 4.05 7.30
N TYR A 78 -1.51 5.01 6.73
CA TYR A 78 -2.96 4.96 6.64
C TYR A 78 -3.36 4.37 5.30
N ILE A 79 -4.05 3.23 5.32
CA ILE A 79 -4.54 2.61 4.09
C ILE A 79 -5.75 3.40 3.59
N LYS A 80 -5.64 3.94 2.39
CA LYS A 80 -6.75 4.69 1.77
C LYS A 80 -7.60 3.81 0.88
N ALA A 81 -6.97 2.92 0.12
CA ALA A 81 -7.68 2.01 -0.77
C ALA A 81 -6.78 0.85 -1.18
N VAL A 82 -7.38 -0.30 -1.46
CA VAL A 82 -6.72 -1.40 -2.13
C VAL A 82 -7.57 -1.70 -3.35
N LEU A 83 -6.97 -1.69 -4.54
CA LEU A 83 -7.69 -1.76 -5.81
C LEU A 83 -7.07 -2.79 -6.72
N THR A 84 -7.88 -3.32 -7.64
CA THR A 84 -7.34 -4.06 -8.78
C THR A 84 -6.67 -3.05 -9.71
N HIS A 85 -5.78 -3.53 -10.58
CA HIS A 85 -5.15 -2.67 -11.58
C HIS A 85 -6.21 -1.94 -12.42
N ARG A 86 -7.27 -2.66 -12.79
CA ARG A 86 -8.35 -2.09 -13.59
C ARG A 86 -9.06 -0.95 -12.87
N ASP A 87 -9.40 -1.13 -11.61
CA ASP A 87 -10.08 -0.09 -10.84
C ASP A 87 -9.16 1.10 -10.57
N TYR A 88 -7.89 0.84 -10.38
CA TYR A 88 -6.90 1.90 -10.23
C TYR A 88 -6.85 2.77 -11.49
N ASP A 89 -6.84 2.14 -12.66
CA ASP A 89 -6.75 2.87 -13.94
C ASP A 89 -7.95 3.77 -14.20
N LYS A 90 -9.11 3.44 -13.62
CA LYS A 90 -10.30 4.29 -13.75
C LYS A 90 -10.14 5.64 -13.05
N GLY A 91 -9.24 5.73 -12.07
CA GLY A 91 -8.89 7.00 -11.44
C GLY A 91 -9.89 7.56 -10.46
N ALA A 92 -10.98 6.85 -10.14
CA ALA A 92 -11.99 7.35 -9.21
C ALA A 92 -11.44 7.60 -7.80
N TRP A 93 -10.40 6.90 -7.43
CA TRP A 93 -9.77 7.04 -6.12
C TRP A 93 -9.07 8.39 -5.92
N LYS A 94 -8.84 9.13 -7.02
CA LYS A 94 -8.17 10.44 -6.97
C LYS A 94 -9.08 11.58 -6.52
N SER A 95 -10.37 11.39 -6.60
CA SER A 95 -11.34 12.46 -6.28
C SER A 95 -11.75 12.49 -4.82
#